data_b2602d6dc17f560e037ea62b8f7654c6
#
_entry.id   b2602d6dc17f560e037ea62b8f7654c6
#
_cell.length_a   1.000
_cell.length_b   1.000
_cell.length_c   1.000
_cell.angle_alpha   90.00
_cell.angle_beta   90.00
_cell.angle_gamma   90.00
#
_symmetry.space_group_name_H-M   'P 1'
#
loop_
_entity.id
_entity.type
_entity.pdbx_description
1 polymer ?
#
loop_
_entity_poly.entity_id
_entity_poly.type
_entity_poly.pdbx_seq_one_letter_code
_entity_poly.pdbx_strand_id
1 'polypeptide(L)'
;MSKTILRLPQVMTECGLARSTVYLRIKQGLLTKPIPLGPRSVGWPQSEIEAINAARIAERSEMELKQLVKTLQANRQGGIRV
;
A
#
# COMPACT_ATOMS: atom_id res chain seq x y z
N MET A 1 7.92 9.31 11.88
CA MET A 1 6.72 9.04 11.09
C MET A 1 6.94 9.49 9.65
N SER A 2 6.74 8.60 8.73
CA SER A 2 7.05 8.89 7.35
C SER A 2 5.87 9.51 6.61
N LYS A 3 6.13 10.58 5.88
CA LYS A 3 5.14 11.17 4.98
C LYS A 3 5.60 11.02 3.54
N THR A 4 6.59 10.16 3.31
CA THR A 4 7.13 9.90 2.00
C THR A 4 6.12 9.15 1.15
N ILE A 5 6.01 9.57 -0.10
CA ILE A 5 5.17 8.87 -1.07
C ILE A 5 6.07 8.12 -2.02
N LEU A 6 5.80 6.84 -2.17
CA LEU A 6 6.54 5.99 -3.09
C LEU A 6 5.82 5.94 -4.44
N ARG A 7 6.59 5.98 -5.51
CA ARG A 7 6.05 5.81 -6.85
C ARG A 7 6.08 4.33 -7.22
N LEU A 8 5.40 3.97 -8.30
CA LEU A 8 5.28 2.56 -8.69
C LEU A 8 6.61 1.82 -8.77
N PRO A 9 7.67 2.35 -9.40
CA PRO A 9 8.94 1.62 -9.45
C PRO A 9 9.49 1.32 -8.06
N GLN A 10 9.32 2.25 -7.12
CA GLN A 10 9.79 2.07 -5.75
C GLN A 10 8.96 1.01 -5.03
N VAL A 11 7.63 1.00 -5.24
CA VAL A 11 6.77 -0.01 -4.64
C VAL A 11 7.14 -1.39 -5.17
N MET A 12 7.40 -1.49 -6.45
CA MET A 12 7.84 -2.76 -7.06
C MET A 12 9.11 -3.26 -6.39
N THR A 13 10.07 -2.37 -6.17
CA THR A 13 11.33 -2.72 -5.53
C THR A 13 11.11 -3.11 -4.06
N GLU A 14 10.37 -2.30 -3.33
CA GLU A 14 10.15 -2.53 -1.90
C GLU A 14 9.39 -3.82 -1.64
N CYS A 15 8.44 -4.15 -2.49
CA CYS A 15 7.63 -5.36 -2.33
C CYS A 15 8.21 -6.55 -3.07
N GLY A 16 9.19 -6.34 -3.92
CA GLY A 16 9.75 -7.43 -4.72
C GLY A 16 8.76 -7.98 -5.73
N LEU A 17 7.91 -7.12 -6.29
CA LEU A 17 6.84 -7.54 -7.19
C LEU A 17 6.99 -6.94 -8.58
N ALA A 18 6.54 -7.68 -9.58
CA ALA A 18 6.42 -7.14 -10.93
C ALA A 18 5.23 -6.18 -10.98
N ARG A 19 5.23 -5.31 -11.99
CA ARG A 19 4.18 -4.30 -12.14
C ARG A 19 2.78 -4.92 -12.18
N SER A 20 2.59 -5.95 -12.98
CA SER A 20 1.29 -6.60 -13.10
C SER A 20 0.85 -7.22 -11.77
N THR A 21 1.80 -7.74 -11.01
CA THR A 21 1.50 -8.34 -9.72
C THR A 21 1.08 -7.29 -8.71
N VAL A 22 1.68 -6.08 -8.75
CA VAL A 22 1.26 -4.99 -7.89
C VAL A 22 -0.22 -4.70 -8.09
N TYR A 23 -0.64 -4.54 -9.33
CA TYR A 23 -2.03 -4.23 -9.63
C TYR A 23 -2.98 -5.40 -9.32
N LEU A 24 -2.51 -6.62 -9.52
CA LEU A 24 -3.28 -7.79 -9.14
C LEU A 24 -3.53 -7.82 -7.64
N ARG A 25 -2.51 -7.53 -6.84
CA ARG A 25 -2.64 -7.51 -5.40
C ARG A 25 -3.60 -6.43 -4.92
N ILE A 26 -3.60 -5.28 -5.58
CA ILE A 26 -4.56 -4.22 -5.27
C ILE A 26 -5.97 -4.71 -5.51
N LYS A 27 -6.19 -5.39 -6.63
CA LYS A 27 -7.50 -5.92 -6.98
C LYS A 27 -7.96 -6.99 -5.99
N GLN A 28 -7.02 -7.77 -5.47
CA GLN A 28 -7.31 -8.83 -4.51
C GLN A 28 -7.49 -8.31 -3.08
N GLY A 29 -7.26 -7.03 -2.85
CA GLY A 29 -7.35 -6.47 -1.51
C GLY A 29 -6.12 -6.75 -0.65
N LEU A 30 -5.01 -7.12 -1.28
CA LEU A 30 -3.78 -7.45 -0.57
C LEU A 30 -2.75 -6.32 -0.60
N LEU A 31 -3.07 -5.23 -1.26
CA LEU A 31 -2.22 -4.04 -1.29
C LEU A 31 -3.15 -2.83 -1.34
N THR A 32 -2.72 -1.73 -0.72
CA THR A 32 -3.54 -0.52 -0.68
C THR A 32 -3.61 0.12 -2.07
N LYS A 33 -4.71 0.82 -2.32
CA LYS A 33 -4.89 1.55 -3.57
C LYS A 33 -3.92 2.71 -3.64
N PRO A 34 -3.43 3.05 -4.84
CA PRO A 34 -2.57 4.22 -4.97
C PRO A 34 -3.35 5.50 -4.73
N ILE A 35 -2.64 6.54 -4.31
CA ILE A 35 -3.19 7.87 -4.13
C ILE A 35 -2.90 8.67 -5.39
N PRO A 36 -3.89 9.36 -5.97
CA PRO A 36 -3.61 10.23 -7.11
C PRO A 36 -2.77 11.43 -6.67
N LEU A 37 -1.69 11.66 -7.37
CA LEU A 37 -0.77 12.78 -7.09
C LEU A 37 -0.91 13.90 -8.11
N GLY A 38 -1.59 13.61 -9.20
CA GLY A 38 -1.79 14.55 -10.28
C GLY A 38 -2.49 13.87 -11.43
N PRO A 39 -2.62 14.50 -12.59
CA PRO A 39 -3.42 13.96 -13.69
C PRO A 39 -2.99 12.55 -14.14
N ARG A 40 -1.71 12.24 -14.07
CA ARG A 40 -1.20 10.94 -14.51
C ARG A 40 -0.20 10.35 -13.52
N SER A 41 -0.25 10.82 -12.28
CA SER A 41 0.69 10.39 -11.27
C SER A 41 -0.04 9.76 -10.12
N VAL A 42 0.47 8.62 -9.66
CA VAL A 42 -0.05 7.93 -8.49
C VAL A 42 1.11 7.56 -7.59
N GLY A 43 0.80 7.34 -6.32
CA GLY A 43 1.80 6.93 -5.36
C GLY A 43 1.17 6.24 -4.17
N TRP A 44 2.01 5.74 -3.30
CA TRP A 44 1.58 5.05 -2.08
C TRP A 44 2.33 5.62 -0.89
N PRO A 45 1.65 5.85 0.24
CA PRO A 45 2.38 6.24 1.45
C PRO A 45 3.39 5.17 1.83
N GLN A 46 4.61 5.58 2.09
CA GLN A 46 5.68 4.64 2.46
C GLN A 46 5.29 3.83 3.69
N SER A 47 4.64 4.47 4.66
CA SER A 47 4.24 3.79 5.89
C SER A 47 3.31 2.62 5.62
N GLU A 48 2.43 2.76 4.63
CA GLU A 48 1.53 1.66 4.27
C GLU A 48 2.27 0.49 3.67
N ILE A 49 3.21 0.78 2.78
CA ILE A 49 4.02 -0.27 2.14
C ILE A 49 4.87 -0.98 3.20
N GLU A 50 5.43 -0.22 4.13
CA GLU A 50 6.21 -0.80 5.22
C GLU A 50 5.37 -1.72 6.09
N ALA A 51 4.15 -1.29 6.42
CA ALA A 51 3.25 -2.10 7.26
C ALA A 51 2.86 -3.39 6.55
N ILE A 52 2.57 -3.32 5.27
CA ILE A 52 2.20 -4.50 4.49
C ILE A 52 3.38 -5.46 4.38
N ASN A 53 4.57 -4.94 4.11
CA ASN A 53 5.76 -5.77 4.03
C ASN A 53 6.07 -6.44 5.36
N ALA A 54 5.92 -5.71 6.47
CA ALA A 54 6.14 -6.27 7.80
C ALA A 54 5.17 -7.42 8.08
N ALA A 55 3.90 -7.26 7.67
CA ALA A 55 2.90 -8.31 7.85
C ALA A 55 3.23 -9.54 7.01
N ARG A 56 3.76 -9.35 5.81
CA ARG A 56 4.17 -10.47 4.97
C ARG A 56 5.36 -11.20 5.54
N ILE A 57 6.33 -10.45 6.05
CA ILE A 57 7.52 -11.05 6.69
C ILE A 57 7.08 -11.86 7.92
N ALA A 58 6.08 -11.38 8.63
CA ALA A 58 5.52 -12.08 9.79
C ALA A 58 4.60 -13.24 9.38
N GLU A 59 4.44 -13.48 8.07
CA GLU A 59 3.63 -14.57 7.52
C GLU A 59 2.17 -14.52 7.98
N ARG A 60 1.62 -13.30 8.03
CA ARG A 60 0.20 -13.14 8.35
C ARG A 60 -0.67 -13.78 7.28
N SER A 61 -1.84 -14.27 7.68
CA SER A 61 -2.77 -14.90 6.75
C SER A 61 -3.29 -13.89 5.74
N GLU A 62 -3.81 -14.40 4.63
CA GLU A 62 -4.40 -13.55 3.60
C GLU A 62 -5.53 -12.71 4.17
N MET A 63 -6.36 -13.30 5.05
CA MET A 63 -7.45 -12.58 5.68
C MET A 63 -6.92 -11.42 6.53
N GLU A 64 -5.85 -11.66 7.28
CA GLU A 64 -5.24 -10.61 8.09
C GLU A 64 -4.65 -9.49 7.24
N LEU A 65 -4.05 -9.87 6.10
CA LEU A 65 -3.51 -8.87 5.18
C LEU A 65 -4.62 -8.01 4.59
N LYS A 66 -5.73 -8.61 4.21
CA LYS A 66 -6.87 -7.86 3.67
C LYS A 66 -7.44 -6.92 4.73
N GLN A 67 -7.50 -7.36 5.97
CA GLN A 67 -7.97 -6.52 7.06
C GLN A 67 -7.03 -5.35 7.30
N LEU A 68 -5.72 -5.60 7.24
CA LEU A 68 -4.72 -4.55 7.38
C LEU A 68 -4.87 -3.50 6.29
N VAL A 69 -5.06 -3.93 5.05
CA VAL A 69 -5.22 -3.01 3.92
C VAL A 69 -6.45 -2.11 4.14
N LYS A 70 -7.56 -2.68 4.58
CA LYS A 70 -8.75 -1.90 4.86
C LYS A 70 -8.49 -0.85 5.94
N THR A 71 -7.80 -1.26 7.00
CA THR A 71 -7.47 -0.36 8.11
C THR A 71 -6.58 0.78 7.64
N LEU A 72 -5.56 0.47 6.84
CA LEU A 72 -4.64 1.49 6.34
C LEU A 72 -5.36 2.51 5.47
N GLN A 73 -6.25 2.04 4.59
CA GLN A 73 -7.00 2.95 3.73
C GLN A 73 -8.00 3.79 4.51
N ALA A 74 -8.62 3.23 5.54
CA ALA A 74 -9.53 3.97 6.40
C ALA A 74 -8.78 5.07 7.15
N ASN A 75 -7.57 4.80 7.59
CA ASN A 75 -6.77 5.76 8.34
C ASN A 75 -6.36 6.97 7.49
N ARG A 76 -6.36 6.84 6.18
CA ARG A 76 -6.05 7.97 5.29
C ARG A 76 -7.04 9.10 5.52
N GLN A 77 -8.32 8.77 5.58
CA GLN A 77 -9.34 9.79 5.79
C GLN A 77 -9.22 10.42 7.17
N GLY A 78 -8.96 9.60 8.17
CA GLY A 78 -8.78 10.11 9.51
C GLY A 78 -7.63 11.07 9.61
N GLY A 79 -6.55 10.82 8.89
CA GLY A 79 -5.37 11.67 8.89
C GLY A 79 -5.56 12.98 8.13
N ILE A 80 -6.53 13.04 7.23
CA ILE A 80 -6.78 14.22 6.42
C ILE A 80 -7.74 15.18 7.11
N ARG A 81 -8.54 14.67 7.98
CA ARG A 81 -9.53 15.48 8.69
C ARG A 81 -8.83 16.41 9.66
N VAL A 82 -8.93 17.65 9.41
CA VAL A 82 -8.32 18.68 10.25
C VAL A 82 -9.34 19.70 10.67
#